data_754c08730ec52248cd235b75e2d1dc6e
#
_entry.id   754c08730ec52248cd235b75e2d1dc6e
#
_cell.length_a   1.000
_cell.length_b   1.000
_cell.length_c   1.000
_cell.angle_alpha   90.00
_cell.angle_beta   90.00
_cell.angle_gamma   90.00
#
_symmetry.space_group_name_H-M   'P 1'
#
loop_
_entity.id
_entity.type
_entity.pdbx_description
1 polymer ?
#
loop_
_entity_poly.entity_id
_entity_poly.type
_entity_poly.pdbx_seq_one_letter_code
_entity_poly.pdbx_strand_id
1 'polypeptide(L)'
;PQHLAMLNRTRQLVTELNDLLLEPARKFTTALEKFELEQVRGDDVARSSLSVLAGHYDDAVFWFEREAEAIDQVDHVDDFFAVDLLARMALDLAKTASALRAAAEAPDAKLSTDRMVQLYSRLINIFSTEFFSFERKRFASLSHEANKAMNLNSYIGLMGGSYLDVASARGRILIPAKDQQADLV
;
A
#
# COMPACT_ATOMS: atom_id res chain seq x y z
N PRO A 1 -27.08 8.06 16.37
CA PRO A 1 -26.37 9.19 15.73
C PRO A 1 -24.86 8.99 15.70
N GLN A 2 -24.22 8.61 16.85
CA GLN A 2 -22.75 8.45 16.94
C GLN A 2 -22.21 7.33 16.06
N HIS A 3 -22.87 6.18 15.99
CA HIS A 3 -22.44 5.05 15.17
C HIS A 3 -22.45 5.38 13.67
N LEU A 4 -23.44 6.12 13.20
CA LEU A 4 -23.52 6.54 11.81
C LEU A 4 -22.41 7.54 11.44
N ALA A 5 -22.12 8.46 12.35
CA ALA A 5 -21.00 9.40 12.18
C ALA A 5 -19.66 8.68 12.10
N MET A 6 -19.44 7.66 12.93
CA MET A 6 -18.23 6.85 12.91
C MET A 6 -18.07 6.05 11.62
N LEU A 7 -19.15 5.43 11.10
CA LEU A 7 -19.14 4.74 9.82
C LEU A 7 -18.81 5.67 8.65
N ASN A 8 -19.42 6.86 8.63
CA ASN A 8 -19.15 7.86 7.61
C ASN A 8 -17.70 8.35 7.67
N ARG A 9 -17.17 8.57 8.88
CA ARG A 9 -15.76 8.95 9.05
C ARG A 9 -14.82 7.84 8.55
N THR A 10 -15.11 6.56 8.84
CA THR A 10 -14.31 5.43 8.33
C THR A 10 -14.28 5.38 6.81
N ARG A 11 -15.43 5.57 6.15
CA ARG A 11 -15.51 5.61 4.68
C ARG A 11 -14.74 6.78 4.09
N GLN A 12 -14.86 7.95 4.72
CA GLN A 12 -14.13 9.15 4.31
C GLN A 12 -12.63 8.95 4.46
N LEU A 13 -12.17 8.34 5.57
CA LEU A 13 -10.76 8.04 5.80
C LEU A 13 -10.17 7.12 4.73
N VAL A 14 -10.93 6.11 4.28
CA VAL A 14 -10.50 5.23 3.18
C VAL A 14 -10.24 6.03 1.89
N THR A 15 -11.14 6.97 1.55
CA THR A 15 -10.95 7.84 0.39
C THR A 15 -9.73 8.73 0.55
N GLU A 16 -9.59 9.37 1.72
CA GLU A 16 -8.44 10.23 2.05
C GLU A 16 -7.11 9.47 1.94
N LEU A 17 -7.05 8.22 2.43
CA LEU A 17 -5.85 7.38 2.34
C LEU A 17 -5.52 6.99 0.90
N ASN A 18 -6.51 6.59 0.11
CA ASN A 18 -6.30 6.27 -1.30
C ASN A 18 -5.81 7.49 -2.09
N ASP A 19 -6.41 8.66 -1.87
CA ASP A 19 -6.00 9.92 -2.52
C ASP A 19 -4.57 10.30 -2.13
N LEU A 20 -4.19 10.10 -0.87
CA LEU A 20 -2.85 10.39 -0.34
C LEU A 20 -1.75 9.56 -1.03
N LEU A 21 -2.06 8.31 -1.41
CA LEU A 21 -1.10 7.41 -2.05
C LEU A 21 -0.96 7.65 -3.57
N LEU A 22 -1.92 8.32 -4.22
CA LEU A 22 -1.94 8.47 -5.68
C LEU A 22 -0.73 9.24 -6.22
N GLU A 23 -0.34 10.31 -5.55
CA GLU A 23 0.76 11.16 -6.03
C GLU A 23 2.11 10.42 -5.96
N PRO A 24 2.52 9.82 -4.82
CA PRO A 24 3.77 9.05 -4.78
C PRO A 24 3.73 7.82 -5.70
N ALA A 25 2.60 7.12 -5.85
CA ALA A 25 2.47 6.01 -6.78
C ALA A 25 2.78 6.45 -8.23
N ARG A 26 2.20 7.55 -8.69
CA ARG A 26 2.46 8.13 -10.03
C ARG A 26 3.92 8.55 -10.18
N LYS A 27 4.49 9.20 -9.18
CA LYS A 27 5.89 9.63 -9.20
C LYS A 27 6.83 8.45 -9.44
N PHE A 28 6.68 7.35 -8.70
CA PHE A 28 7.56 6.19 -8.84
C PHE A 28 7.28 5.36 -10.09
N THR A 29 6.03 5.32 -10.57
CA THR A 29 5.70 4.71 -11.88
C THR A 29 6.40 5.45 -13.01
N THR A 30 6.30 6.78 -13.05
CA THR A 30 6.98 7.60 -14.05
C THR A 30 8.50 7.46 -13.97
N ALA A 31 9.05 7.31 -12.75
CA ALA A 31 10.48 7.09 -12.57
C ALA A 31 10.94 5.74 -13.15
N LEU A 32 10.15 4.67 -12.98
CA LEU A 32 10.42 3.36 -13.60
C LEU A 32 10.35 3.44 -15.14
N GLU A 33 9.29 4.04 -15.67
CA GLU A 33 9.12 4.21 -17.14
C GLU A 33 10.32 4.95 -17.75
N LYS A 34 10.77 6.02 -17.08
CA LYS A 34 11.96 6.77 -17.53
C LYS A 34 13.22 5.89 -17.50
N PHE A 35 13.44 5.15 -16.43
CA PHE A 35 14.57 4.22 -16.34
C PHE A 35 14.53 3.17 -17.45
N GLU A 36 13.38 2.54 -17.71
CA GLU A 36 13.22 1.53 -18.77
C GLU A 36 13.49 2.12 -20.16
N LEU A 37 13.03 3.33 -20.44
CA LEU A 37 13.32 4.04 -21.70
C LEU A 37 14.83 4.32 -21.91
N GLU A 38 15.54 4.65 -20.83
CA GLU A 38 16.99 4.84 -20.86
C GLU A 38 17.72 3.51 -21.16
N GLN A 39 17.24 2.39 -20.59
CA GLN A 39 17.82 1.05 -20.84
C GLN A 39 17.62 0.56 -22.28
N VAL A 40 16.48 0.85 -22.92
CA VAL A 40 16.23 0.49 -24.33
C VAL A 40 17.25 1.14 -25.27
N ARG A 41 17.85 2.24 -24.88
CA ARG A 41 18.92 2.93 -25.66
C ARG A 41 20.28 2.25 -25.57
N GLY A 42 20.41 1.16 -24.80
CA GLY A 42 21.59 0.29 -24.79
C GLY A 42 22.68 0.71 -23.80
N ASP A 43 22.38 1.58 -22.87
CA ASP A 43 23.30 1.98 -21.82
C ASP A 43 23.33 0.90 -20.71
N ASP A 44 24.53 0.42 -20.36
CA ASP A 44 24.72 -0.34 -19.10
C ASP A 44 24.17 0.46 -17.94
N VAL A 45 23.62 -0.23 -16.90
CA VAL A 45 23.12 0.44 -15.68
C VAL A 45 24.22 1.35 -15.13
N ALA A 46 24.10 2.64 -15.44
CA ALA A 46 25.09 3.62 -15.03
C ALA A 46 25.05 3.79 -13.51
N ARG A 47 26.18 4.14 -12.89
CA ARG A 47 26.24 4.52 -11.46
C ARG A 47 25.29 5.66 -11.12
N SER A 48 25.07 6.57 -12.08
CA SER A 48 24.07 7.64 -11.97
C SER A 48 22.65 7.10 -11.74
N SER A 49 22.28 5.99 -12.38
CA SER A 49 20.97 5.37 -12.20
C SER A 49 20.77 4.82 -10.78
N LEU A 50 21.85 4.30 -10.15
CA LEU A 50 21.82 3.89 -8.74
C LEU A 50 21.60 5.09 -7.81
N SER A 51 22.28 6.20 -8.06
CA SER A 51 22.12 7.43 -7.27
C SER A 51 20.71 8.02 -7.45
N VAL A 52 20.15 7.98 -8.67
CA VAL A 52 18.78 8.42 -8.93
C VAL A 52 17.78 7.55 -8.17
N LEU A 53 17.93 6.22 -8.23
CA LEU A 53 17.06 5.32 -7.49
C LEU A 53 17.18 5.52 -5.98
N ALA A 54 18.39 5.72 -5.45
CA ALA A 54 18.59 6.06 -4.04
C ALA A 54 17.81 7.32 -3.64
N GLY A 55 17.81 8.35 -4.49
CA GLY A 55 17.02 9.56 -4.29
C GLY A 55 15.51 9.30 -4.23
N HIS A 56 15.00 8.40 -5.06
CA HIS A 56 13.58 8.00 -4.99
C HIS A 56 13.23 7.27 -3.67
N TYR A 57 14.16 6.47 -3.15
CA TYR A 57 14.00 5.86 -1.82
C TYR A 57 14.03 6.92 -0.72
N ASP A 58 14.88 7.97 -0.80
CA ASP A 58 14.86 9.10 0.14
C ASP A 58 13.56 9.89 0.08
N ASP A 59 13.01 10.12 -1.11
CA ASP A 59 11.72 10.76 -1.27
C ASP A 59 10.60 9.96 -0.57
N ALA A 60 10.65 8.63 -0.65
CA ALA A 60 9.70 7.76 0.05
C ALA A 60 9.92 7.80 1.57
N VAL A 61 11.17 7.80 2.06
CA VAL A 61 11.49 7.98 3.48
C VAL A 61 10.89 9.27 4.00
N PHE A 62 11.16 10.39 3.33
CA PHE A 62 10.65 11.70 3.70
C PHE A 62 9.12 11.75 3.74
N TRP A 63 8.47 11.09 2.79
CA TRP A 63 7.00 10.97 2.77
C TRP A 63 6.49 10.23 4.03
N PHE A 64 7.06 9.07 4.37
CA PHE A 64 6.64 8.30 5.53
C PHE A 64 6.91 9.02 6.86
N GLU A 65 8.05 9.71 6.98
CA GLU A 65 8.40 10.52 8.17
C GLU A 65 7.42 11.67 8.35
N ARG A 66 7.11 12.41 7.28
CA ARG A 66 6.14 13.49 7.30
C ARG A 66 4.73 13.01 7.70
N GLU A 67 4.27 11.90 7.14
CA GLU A 67 2.96 11.34 7.50
C GLU A 67 2.93 10.83 8.95
N ALA A 68 4.02 10.25 9.45
CA ALA A 68 4.14 9.84 10.84
C ALA A 68 4.10 11.05 11.80
N GLU A 69 4.78 12.15 11.46
CA GLU A 69 4.78 13.38 12.24
C GLU A 69 3.43 14.11 12.22
N ALA A 70 2.63 13.93 11.18
CA ALA A 70 1.31 14.54 11.04
C ALA A 70 0.24 13.86 11.91
N ILE A 71 0.52 12.70 12.50
CA ILE A 71 -0.42 11.98 13.36
C ILE A 71 -0.37 12.55 14.78
N ASP A 72 -1.51 13.10 15.23
CA ASP A 72 -1.70 13.45 16.63
C ASP A 72 -1.80 12.17 17.46
N GLN A 73 -0.74 11.88 18.23
CA GLN A 73 -0.66 10.66 19.07
C GLN A 73 -1.54 10.83 20.32
N VAL A 74 -2.82 10.50 20.17
CA VAL A 74 -3.82 10.61 21.25
C VAL A 74 -3.99 9.29 22.01
N ASP A 75 -3.82 8.17 21.31
CA ASP A 75 -3.96 6.84 21.92
C ASP A 75 -2.93 5.83 21.36
N HIS A 76 -2.96 4.61 21.91
CA HIS A 76 -2.05 3.54 21.54
C HIS A 76 -2.21 3.04 20.09
N VAL A 77 -3.32 3.35 19.41
CA VAL A 77 -3.53 3.01 18.00
C VAL A 77 -2.79 4.00 17.12
N ASP A 78 -2.85 5.28 17.47
CA ASP A 78 -2.10 6.34 16.80
C ASP A 78 -0.61 6.12 16.96
N ASP A 79 -0.14 5.80 18.19
CA ASP A 79 1.26 5.44 18.45
C ASP A 79 1.72 4.25 17.62
N PHE A 80 0.93 3.17 17.57
CA PHE A 80 1.25 2.01 16.75
C PHE A 80 1.36 2.38 15.27
N PHE A 81 0.43 3.18 14.76
CA PHE A 81 0.40 3.56 13.35
C PHE A 81 1.59 4.48 13.00
N ALA A 82 1.87 5.49 13.82
CA ALA A 82 2.96 6.42 13.57
C ALA A 82 4.34 5.76 13.74
N VAL A 83 4.56 5.04 14.85
CA VAL A 83 5.89 4.54 15.24
C VAL A 83 6.15 3.13 14.69
N ASP A 84 5.23 2.19 14.89
CA ASP A 84 5.45 0.79 14.52
C ASP A 84 5.19 0.52 13.03
N LEU A 85 4.38 1.34 12.36
CA LEU A 85 4.12 1.18 10.94
C LEU A 85 4.90 2.21 10.11
N LEU A 86 4.57 3.49 10.19
CA LEU A 86 5.11 4.50 9.26
C LEU A 86 6.60 4.75 9.49
N ALA A 87 7.04 5.00 10.73
CA ALA A 87 8.45 5.25 11.01
C ALA A 87 9.33 4.02 10.75
N ARG A 88 8.80 2.81 10.99
CA ARG A 88 9.51 1.56 10.65
C ARG A 88 9.64 1.36 9.14
N MET A 89 8.62 1.69 8.36
CA MET A 89 8.70 1.69 6.89
C MET A 89 9.77 2.68 6.41
N ALA A 90 9.80 3.91 6.94
CA ALA A 90 10.82 4.89 6.64
C ALA A 90 12.23 4.34 6.90
N LEU A 91 12.45 3.73 8.06
CA LEU A 91 13.75 3.14 8.42
C LEU A 91 14.20 2.03 7.46
N ASP A 92 13.29 1.16 7.00
CA ASP A 92 13.63 0.08 6.07
C ASP A 92 13.93 0.61 4.66
N LEU A 93 13.23 1.65 4.22
CA LEU A 93 13.52 2.34 2.96
C LEU A 93 14.86 3.08 3.03
N ALA A 94 15.18 3.74 4.15
CA ALA A 94 16.45 4.43 4.37
C ALA A 94 17.66 3.47 4.29
N LYS A 95 17.53 2.24 4.82
CA LYS A 95 18.57 1.20 4.65
C LYS A 95 18.81 0.88 3.18
N THR A 96 17.73 0.78 2.38
CA THR A 96 17.83 0.52 0.94
C THR A 96 18.48 1.70 0.21
N ALA A 97 18.08 2.93 0.51
CA ALA A 97 18.70 4.14 -0.04
C ALA A 97 20.21 4.20 0.26
N SER A 98 20.59 3.91 1.50
CA SER A 98 22.00 3.86 1.92
C SER A 98 22.81 2.81 1.16
N ALA A 99 22.24 1.58 1.01
CA ALA A 99 22.88 0.50 0.25
C ALA A 99 23.06 0.86 -1.23
N LEU A 100 22.08 1.53 -1.84
CA LEU A 100 22.17 1.99 -3.24
C LEU A 100 23.25 3.06 -3.42
N ARG A 101 23.40 4.00 -2.49
CA ARG A 101 24.49 5.01 -2.52
C ARG A 101 25.85 4.34 -2.39
N ALA A 102 25.99 3.41 -1.43
CA ALA A 102 27.24 2.67 -1.27
C ALA A 102 27.60 1.89 -2.54
N ALA A 103 26.60 1.28 -3.21
CA ALA A 103 26.79 0.61 -4.49
C ALA A 103 27.19 1.58 -5.61
N ALA A 104 26.62 2.80 -5.65
CA ALA A 104 26.98 3.82 -6.64
C ALA A 104 28.44 4.32 -6.47
N GLU A 105 28.97 4.31 -5.26
CA GLU A 105 30.34 4.72 -4.94
C GLU A 105 31.35 3.59 -5.18
N ALA A 106 30.95 2.34 -5.11
CA ALA A 106 31.85 1.20 -5.25
C ALA A 106 32.34 1.02 -6.70
N PRO A 107 33.67 0.84 -6.95
CA PRO A 107 34.24 0.77 -8.29
C PRO A 107 33.69 -0.37 -9.14
N ASP A 108 33.43 -1.51 -8.52
CA ASP A 108 33.08 -2.76 -9.18
C ASP A 108 31.63 -3.18 -8.95
N ALA A 109 30.81 -2.34 -8.31
CA ALA A 109 29.41 -2.66 -8.09
C ALA A 109 28.62 -2.59 -9.41
N LYS A 110 28.01 -3.71 -9.77
CA LYS A 110 27.08 -3.83 -10.89
C LYS A 110 25.74 -4.33 -10.39
N LEU A 111 24.69 -3.55 -10.55
CA LEU A 111 23.33 -4.03 -10.43
C LEU A 111 22.81 -4.38 -11.82
N SER A 112 22.12 -5.53 -11.93
CA SER A 112 21.44 -5.86 -13.18
C SER A 112 20.22 -4.97 -13.38
N THR A 113 19.83 -4.73 -14.63
CA THR A 113 18.59 -4.04 -15.00
C THR A 113 17.38 -4.65 -14.30
N ASP A 114 17.29 -5.98 -14.27
CA ASP A 114 16.18 -6.69 -13.58
C ASP A 114 16.12 -6.32 -12.09
N ARG A 115 17.27 -6.21 -11.43
CA ARG A 115 17.32 -5.83 -10.02
C ARG A 115 16.88 -4.37 -9.80
N MET A 116 17.24 -3.49 -10.70
CA MET A 116 16.77 -2.10 -10.69
C MET A 116 15.24 -2.03 -10.83
N VAL A 117 14.69 -2.73 -11.82
CA VAL A 117 13.23 -2.83 -12.05
C VAL A 117 12.52 -3.37 -10.81
N GLN A 118 13.06 -4.42 -10.16
CA GLN A 118 12.49 -4.95 -8.91
C GLN A 118 12.46 -3.90 -7.79
N LEU A 119 13.50 -3.08 -7.65
CA LEU A 119 13.58 -2.04 -6.63
C LEU A 119 12.60 -0.89 -6.91
N TYR A 120 12.46 -0.46 -8.16
CA TYR A 120 11.40 0.48 -8.55
C TYR A 120 10.01 -0.10 -8.30
N SER A 121 9.78 -1.34 -8.71
CA SER A 121 8.49 -2.03 -8.49
C SER A 121 8.14 -2.15 -7.00
N ARG A 122 9.15 -2.36 -6.13
CA ARG A 122 8.93 -2.36 -4.67
C ARG A 122 8.39 -1.01 -4.19
N LEU A 123 8.96 0.12 -4.64
CA LEU A 123 8.45 1.45 -4.30
C LEU A 123 7.01 1.64 -4.81
N ILE A 124 6.77 1.32 -6.07
CA ILE A 124 5.44 1.42 -6.67
C ILE A 124 4.42 0.61 -5.87
N ASN A 125 4.74 -0.66 -5.54
CA ASN A 125 3.83 -1.55 -4.81
C ASN A 125 3.48 -1.03 -3.41
N ILE A 126 4.40 -0.36 -2.72
CA ILE A 126 4.16 0.26 -1.42
C ILE A 126 3.06 1.32 -1.52
N PHE A 127 3.09 2.15 -2.56
CA PHE A 127 2.14 3.25 -2.75
C PHE A 127 0.93 2.91 -3.62
N SER A 128 0.92 1.74 -4.28
CA SER A 128 -0.21 1.25 -5.08
C SER A 128 -1.18 0.38 -4.26
N THR A 129 -1.04 0.36 -2.94
CA THR A 129 -1.98 -0.31 -2.05
C THR A 129 -3.32 0.42 -2.08
N GLU A 130 -4.39 -0.31 -2.34
CA GLU A 130 -5.75 0.21 -2.28
C GLU A 130 -6.40 -0.15 -0.95
N PHE A 131 -6.98 0.84 -0.30
CA PHE A 131 -7.77 0.66 0.92
C PHE A 131 -9.25 0.65 0.58
N PHE A 132 -10.00 -0.22 1.25
CA PHE A 132 -11.45 -0.23 1.17
C PHE A 132 -12.07 -0.55 2.52
N SER A 133 -13.31 -0.10 2.73
CA SER A 133 -14.06 -0.40 3.94
C SER A 133 -15.00 -1.56 3.72
N PHE A 134 -15.03 -2.50 4.63
CA PHE A 134 -15.94 -3.63 4.61
C PHE A 134 -16.86 -3.64 5.82
N GLU A 135 -18.15 -3.61 5.57
CA GLU A 135 -19.19 -3.64 6.62
C GLU A 135 -19.85 -5.03 6.67
N ARG A 136 -19.36 -5.90 7.54
CA ARG A 136 -19.88 -7.26 7.69
C ARG A 136 -21.39 -7.33 7.83
N LYS A 137 -21.98 -6.45 8.65
CA LYS A 137 -23.42 -6.45 8.94
C LYS A 137 -24.31 -6.01 7.77
N ARG A 138 -23.71 -5.54 6.68
CA ARG A 138 -24.41 -5.27 5.43
C ARG A 138 -24.86 -6.56 4.72
N PHE A 139 -24.20 -7.68 5.00
CA PHE A 139 -24.40 -8.94 4.32
C PHE A 139 -25.13 -9.94 5.20
N ALA A 140 -26.35 -10.37 4.79
CA ALA A 140 -27.15 -11.36 5.49
C ALA A 140 -26.50 -12.76 5.51
N SER A 141 -25.53 -13.02 4.63
CA SER A 141 -24.74 -14.26 4.60
C SER A 141 -23.64 -14.32 5.66
N LEU A 142 -23.34 -13.21 6.36
CA LEU A 142 -22.31 -13.16 7.39
C LEU A 142 -22.94 -13.01 8.78
N SER A 143 -22.21 -13.45 9.83
CA SER A 143 -22.69 -13.31 11.21
C SER A 143 -22.92 -11.84 11.59
N HIS A 144 -24.02 -11.56 12.26
CA HIS A 144 -24.38 -10.24 12.79
C HIS A 144 -24.06 -10.08 14.28
N GLU A 145 -23.44 -11.07 14.91
CA GLU A 145 -23.05 -10.98 16.32
C GLU A 145 -22.07 -9.83 16.58
N ALA A 146 -22.33 -9.08 17.66
CA ALA A 146 -21.56 -7.89 18.00
C ALA A 146 -20.36 -8.25 18.91
N ASN A 147 -19.41 -9.02 18.38
CA ASN A 147 -18.19 -9.31 19.11
C ASN A 147 -16.95 -9.28 18.18
N LYS A 148 -15.76 -9.04 18.78
CA LYS A 148 -14.49 -8.89 18.05
C LYS A 148 -14.08 -10.19 17.35
N ALA A 149 -14.31 -11.35 17.97
CA ALA A 149 -13.94 -12.65 17.40
C ALA A 149 -14.73 -12.93 16.12
N MET A 150 -16.02 -12.67 16.10
CA MET A 150 -16.86 -12.84 14.91
C MET A 150 -16.52 -11.87 13.79
N ASN A 151 -16.05 -10.65 14.13
CA ASN A 151 -15.51 -9.74 13.13
C ASN A 151 -14.28 -10.35 12.45
N LEU A 152 -13.28 -10.74 13.24
CA LEU A 152 -12.05 -11.35 12.73
C LEU A 152 -12.32 -12.62 11.92
N ASN A 153 -13.15 -13.54 12.43
CA ASN A 153 -13.47 -14.78 11.74
C ASN A 153 -14.17 -14.54 10.39
N SER A 154 -15.02 -13.51 10.30
CA SER A 154 -15.66 -13.15 9.03
C SER A 154 -14.66 -12.63 8.02
N TYR A 155 -13.69 -11.78 8.43
CA TYR A 155 -12.61 -11.33 7.55
C TYR A 155 -11.70 -12.48 7.13
N ILE A 156 -11.25 -13.31 8.07
CA ILE A 156 -10.40 -14.47 7.79
C ILE A 156 -11.10 -15.43 6.82
N GLY A 157 -12.40 -15.66 7.00
CA GLY A 157 -13.18 -16.55 6.14
C GLY A 157 -13.37 -16.02 4.71
N LEU A 158 -13.19 -14.72 4.48
CA LEU A 158 -13.26 -14.11 3.15
C LEU A 158 -11.90 -13.97 2.47
N MET A 159 -10.81 -14.02 3.24
CA MET A 159 -9.45 -13.82 2.71
C MET A 159 -9.10 -14.87 1.65
N GLY A 160 -8.53 -14.40 0.55
CA GLY A 160 -8.11 -15.25 -0.58
C GLY A 160 -9.27 -15.78 -1.43
N GLY A 161 -10.50 -15.29 -1.20
CA GLY A 161 -11.66 -15.59 -2.03
C GLY A 161 -12.11 -14.36 -2.82
N SER A 162 -12.76 -14.60 -3.95
CA SER A 162 -13.42 -13.58 -4.75
C SER A 162 -14.94 -13.76 -4.66
N TYR A 163 -15.69 -12.67 -4.48
CA TYR A 163 -17.12 -12.72 -4.19
C TYR A 163 -17.92 -11.72 -5.01
N LEU A 164 -19.17 -12.10 -5.32
CA LEU A 164 -20.18 -11.21 -5.87
C LEU A 164 -21.09 -10.70 -4.75
N ASP A 165 -21.40 -9.41 -4.76
CA ASP A 165 -22.36 -8.78 -3.86
C ASP A 165 -23.76 -8.79 -4.50
N VAL A 166 -24.62 -9.73 -4.09
CA VAL A 166 -25.92 -10.00 -4.71
C VAL A 166 -27.06 -9.59 -3.79
N ALA A 167 -28.06 -8.89 -4.34
CA ALA A 167 -29.30 -8.61 -3.63
C ALA A 167 -30.17 -9.86 -3.53
N SER A 168 -30.68 -10.16 -2.34
CA SER A 168 -31.60 -11.27 -2.06
C SER A 168 -32.83 -10.78 -1.31
N ALA A 169 -33.86 -11.64 -1.20
CA ALA A 169 -35.06 -11.33 -0.41
C ALA A 169 -34.77 -11.09 1.09
N ARG A 170 -33.62 -11.54 1.59
CA ARG A 170 -33.19 -11.38 3.00
C ARG A 170 -32.15 -10.28 3.20
N GLY A 171 -31.82 -9.52 2.16
CA GLY A 171 -30.76 -8.51 2.14
C GLY A 171 -29.63 -8.87 1.18
N ARG A 172 -28.53 -8.13 1.21
CA ARG A 172 -27.35 -8.43 0.38
C ARG A 172 -26.64 -9.67 0.89
N ILE A 173 -26.13 -10.49 -0.01
CA ILE A 173 -25.36 -11.71 0.29
C ILE A 173 -24.07 -11.73 -0.54
N LEU A 174 -23.01 -12.34 0.01
CA LEU A 174 -21.80 -12.65 -0.74
C LEU A 174 -21.87 -14.05 -1.30
N ILE A 175 -21.62 -14.20 -2.59
CA ILE A 175 -21.56 -15.46 -3.30
C ILE A 175 -20.17 -15.61 -3.91
N PRO A 176 -19.48 -16.78 -3.79
CA PRO A 176 -18.20 -16.99 -4.45
C PRO A 176 -18.26 -16.70 -5.95
N ALA A 177 -17.36 -15.82 -6.43
CA ALA A 177 -17.25 -15.49 -7.84
C ALA A 177 -16.40 -16.54 -8.54
N LYS A 178 -17.05 -17.51 -9.21
CA LYS A 178 -16.38 -18.48 -10.07
C LYS A 178 -16.23 -17.85 -11.45
N ASP A 179 -15.02 -17.60 -11.90
CA ASP A 179 -14.70 -17.13 -13.25
C ASP A 179 -15.42 -15.82 -13.72
N GLN A 180 -15.89 -15.00 -12.78
CA GLN A 180 -16.57 -13.73 -13.04
C GLN A 180 -15.81 -12.58 -12.40
N GLN A 181 -16.00 -11.37 -12.90
CA GLN A 181 -15.46 -10.17 -12.25
C GLN A 181 -16.11 -10.04 -10.87
N ALA A 182 -15.27 -10.09 -9.82
CA ALA A 182 -15.74 -10.04 -8.43
C ALA A 182 -15.98 -8.59 -7.98
N ASP A 183 -16.95 -8.41 -7.08
CA ASP A 183 -17.19 -7.12 -6.40
C ASP A 183 -16.30 -6.97 -5.15
N LEU A 184 -15.81 -8.09 -4.61
CA LEU A 184 -14.91 -8.17 -3.46
C LEU A 184 -13.85 -9.26 -3.72
N VAL A 185 -12.57 -8.90 -3.54
CA VAL A 185 -11.40 -9.78 -3.75
C VAL A 185 -10.56 -9.84 -2.48
#